data_e33cd1bf85cb6cc7c70e2993fc929081
#
_entry.id   e33cd1bf85cb6cc7c70e2993fc929081
#
_cell.length_a   1.000
_cell.length_b   1.000
_cell.length_c   1.000
_cell.angle_alpha   90.00
_cell.angle_beta   90.00
_cell.angle_gamma   90.00
#
_symmetry.space_group_name_H-M   'P 1'
#
loop_
_entity.id
_entity.type
_entity.pdbx_description
1 polymer ?
#
loop_
_entity_poly.entity_id
_entity_poly.type
_entity_poly.pdbx_seq_one_letter_code
_entity_poly.pdbx_strand_id
1 'polypeptide(L)'
;LTVYEPTPVPPWFGEGVTYQIFPDRFRRVSMPDVSHMVGRRWLHSAWEDEPVYLPEENGEVTNRDFFGGSLAGITEKLDYLRSLSVTTLYLNPIFEAASNHRYDTADYRSIDPLLGTEEDFRTLCREAHERGMRVIVDGVFNHTGSNSRYFNAEGYYPELGAAQSRESPYFGWYSFHPWPSQYDAWWGVRTLPAVNEERPDYRDFIFGGEDSVVRRWLRCGADGWRLDVADELPGDFIEGIRAAMDAEKPGAYLLGEVWE
;
A
#
# COMPACT_ATOMS: atom_id res chain seq x y z
N LEU A 1 35.14 8.80 -3.41
CA LEU A 1 34.90 7.38 -3.71
C LEU A 1 34.30 6.74 -2.45
N THR A 2 33.04 6.32 -2.52
CA THR A 2 32.39 5.62 -1.42
C THR A 2 32.67 4.13 -1.59
N VAL A 3 33.23 3.48 -0.57
CA VAL A 3 33.42 2.03 -0.52
C VAL A 3 32.33 1.50 0.43
N TYR A 4 31.52 0.59 -0.05
CA TYR A 4 30.48 -0.05 0.76
C TYR A 4 30.50 -1.56 0.55
N GLU A 5 30.03 -2.28 1.54
CA GLU A 5 29.77 -3.72 1.39
C GLU A 5 28.45 -3.89 0.62
N PRO A 6 28.45 -4.60 -0.50
CA PRO A 6 27.22 -4.76 -1.28
C PRO A 6 26.18 -5.53 -0.48
N THR A 7 24.98 -4.97 -0.34
CA THR A 7 23.84 -5.69 0.21
C THR A 7 23.47 -6.84 -0.74
N PRO A 8 23.41 -8.09 -0.26
CA PRO A 8 23.08 -9.20 -1.12
C PRO A 8 21.65 -9.04 -1.68
N VAL A 9 21.55 -9.02 -3.01
CA VAL A 9 20.27 -9.08 -3.71
C VAL A 9 19.86 -10.54 -3.82
N PRO A 10 18.63 -10.91 -3.44
CA PRO A 10 18.15 -12.27 -3.60
C PRO A 10 18.21 -12.69 -5.08
N PRO A 11 18.73 -13.89 -5.39
CA PRO A 11 18.88 -14.33 -6.79
C PRO A 11 17.58 -14.27 -7.60
N TRP A 12 16.44 -14.49 -6.96
CA TRP A 12 15.13 -14.48 -7.61
C TRP A 12 14.69 -13.09 -8.12
N PHE A 13 15.23 -11.98 -7.59
CA PHE A 13 14.84 -10.64 -8.02
C PHE A 13 15.64 -10.18 -9.26
N GLY A 14 16.93 -10.48 -9.33
CA GLY A 14 17.80 -10.04 -10.43
C GLY A 14 17.66 -10.86 -11.72
N GLU A 15 17.00 -12.01 -11.65
CA GLU A 15 16.86 -12.95 -12.76
C GLU A 15 15.39 -13.07 -13.16
N GLY A 16 15.03 -12.58 -14.34
CA GLY A 16 13.68 -12.70 -14.87
C GLY A 16 12.98 -11.37 -15.09
N VAL A 17 11.64 -11.39 -15.07
CA VAL A 17 10.78 -10.25 -15.37
C VAL A 17 9.94 -9.90 -14.16
N THR A 18 10.06 -8.66 -13.70
CA THR A 18 9.12 -8.07 -12.72
C THR A 18 7.96 -7.42 -13.48
N TYR A 19 6.74 -7.83 -13.17
CA TYR A 19 5.53 -7.27 -13.76
C TYR A 19 4.76 -6.47 -12.71
N GLN A 20 4.63 -5.16 -12.94
CA GLN A 20 3.83 -4.29 -12.08
C GLN A 20 2.35 -4.44 -12.43
N ILE A 21 1.51 -4.58 -11.40
CA ILE A 21 0.06 -4.71 -11.55
C ILE A 21 -0.63 -3.58 -10.79
N PHE A 22 -1.48 -2.83 -11.48
CA PHE A 22 -2.49 -1.97 -10.89
C PHE A 22 -3.75 -2.82 -10.68
N PRO A 23 -4.04 -3.31 -9.46
CA PRO A 23 -5.01 -4.39 -9.26
C PRO A 23 -6.41 -4.08 -9.74
N ASP A 24 -6.90 -2.85 -9.50
CA ASP A 24 -8.23 -2.42 -9.93
C ASP A 24 -8.45 -2.52 -11.45
N ARG A 25 -7.37 -2.36 -12.23
CA ARG A 25 -7.39 -2.28 -13.70
C ARG A 25 -6.87 -3.54 -14.39
N PHE A 26 -6.66 -4.64 -13.66
CA PHE A 26 -6.03 -5.84 -14.23
C PHE A 26 -7.04 -6.91 -14.66
N ARG A 27 -7.87 -7.38 -13.73
CA ARG A 27 -8.88 -8.42 -14.02
C ARG A 27 -10.00 -8.41 -12.99
N ARG A 28 -11.24 -8.22 -13.43
CA ARG A 28 -12.45 -8.40 -12.64
C ARG A 28 -13.00 -9.81 -12.83
N VAL A 29 -13.21 -10.54 -11.73
CA VAL A 29 -13.84 -11.87 -11.70
C VAL A 29 -15.34 -11.75 -11.55
N SER A 30 -15.77 -10.89 -10.62
CA SER A 30 -17.18 -10.61 -10.33
C SER A 30 -17.34 -9.14 -9.94
N MET A 31 -18.57 -8.65 -9.95
CA MET A 31 -18.86 -7.31 -9.42
C MET A 31 -18.66 -7.35 -7.90
N PRO A 32 -17.76 -6.52 -7.35
CA PRO A 32 -17.56 -6.46 -5.91
C PRO A 32 -18.75 -5.79 -5.21
N ASP A 33 -18.96 -6.13 -3.94
CA ASP A 33 -19.88 -5.40 -3.07
C ASP A 33 -19.25 -4.06 -2.66
N VAL A 34 -19.96 -2.97 -2.94
CA VAL A 34 -19.52 -1.60 -2.66
C VAL A 34 -20.20 -1.00 -1.41
N SER A 35 -21.06 -1.78 -0.74
CA SER A 35 -21.95 -1.27 0.33
C SER A 35 -21.20 -0.79 1.58
N HIS A 36 -19.97 -1.23 1.80
CA HIS A 36 -19.17 -0.96 3.01
C HIS A 36 -17.88 -0.17 2.74
N MET A 37 -17.79 0.51 1.60
CA MET A 37 -16.54 1.17 1.22
C MET A 37 -16.36 2.53 1.88
N VAL A 38 -15.12 2.83 2.26
CA VAL A 38 -14.72 4.15 2.73
C VAL A 38 -14.79 5.17 1.59
N GLY A 39 -15.44 6.31 1.86
CA GLY A 39 -15.53 7.41 0.91
C GLY A 39 -16.57 7.23 -0.20
N ARG A 40 -16.68 8.25 -1.08
CA ARG A 40 -17.54 8.21 -2.25
C ARG A 40 -16.82 7.52 -3.39
N ARG A 41 -17.11 6.26 -3.56
CA ARG A 41 -16.58 5.44 -4.65
C ARG A 41 -17.70 5.02 -5.58
N TRP A 42 -17.40 4.88 -6.86
CA TRP A 42 -18.35 4.32 -7.80
C TRP A 42 -17.66 3.30 -8.71
N LEU A 43 -18.38 2.28 -9.07
CA LEU A 43 -17.89 1.13 -9.82
C LEU A 43 -18.43 1.18 -11.24
N HIS A 44 -17.54 1.09 -12.23
CA HIS A 44 -17.92 0.96 -13.63
C HIS A 44 -18.71 -0.33 -13.87
N SER A 45 -19.84 -0.22 -14.59
CA SER A 45 -20.68 -1.36 -14.93
C SER A 45 -20.00 -2.26 -15.97
N ALA A 46 -19.39 -1.67 -16.98
CA ALA A 46 -18.64 -2.37 -18.01
C ALA A 46 -17.13 -2.23 -17.80
N TRP A 47 -16.39 -3.28 -18.18
CA TRP A 47 -14.91 -3.27 -18.10
C TRP A 47 -14.29 -2.35 -19.15
N GLU A 48 -15.02 -2.10 -20.24
CA GLU A 48 -14.63 -1.29 -21.39
C GLU A 48 -15.00 0.19 -21.25
N ASP A 49 -15.59 0.59 -20.13
CA ASP A 49 -15.92 2.00 -19.84
C ASP A 49 -14.65 2.85 -19.84
N GLU A 50 -14.79 4.13 -20.18
CA GLU A 50 -13.69 5.07 -20.08
C GLU A 50 -13.41 5.44 -18.60
N PRO A 51 -12.14 5.42 -18.14
CA PRO A 51 -11.79 5.87 -16.80
C PRO A 51 -12.00 7.38 -16.66
N VAL A 52 -12.38 7.79 -15.45
CA VAL A 52 -12.51 9.21 -15.11
C VAL A 52 -11.15 9.75 -14.66
N TYR A 53 -10.53 10.55 -15.51
CA TYR A 53 -9.22 11.14 -15.28
C TYR A 53 -9.21 12.67 -15.37
N LEU A 54 -10.36 13.25 -15.74
CA LEU A 54 -10.49 14.71 -15.79
C LEU A 54 -10.79 15.28 -14.40
N PRO A 55 -10.26 16.45 -14.08
CA PRO A 55 -10.58 17.11 -12.82
C PRO A 55 -12.08 17.47 -12.75
N GLU A 56 -12.62 17.45 -11.53
CA GLU A 56 -13.94 17.98 -11.22
C GLU A 56 -13.99 19.52 -11.43
N GLU A 57 -15.17 20.13 -11.30
CA GLU A 57 -15.36 21.59 -11.48
C GLU A 57 -14.47 22.42 -10.55
N ASN A 58 -14.08 21.88 -9.40
CA ASN A 58 -13.16 22.50 -8.44
C ASN A 58 -11.67 22.32 -8.78
N GLY A 59 -11.36 21.61 -9.88
CA GLY A 59 -10.00 21.33 -10.33
C GLY A 59 -9.35 20.10 -9.67
N GLU A 60 -10.07 19.36 -8.82
CA GLU A 60 -9.55 18.17 -8.15
C GLU A 60 -9.75 16.89 -8.98
N VAL A 61 -8.73 16.04 -9.03
CA VAL A 61 -8.81 14.68 -9.58
C VAL A 61 -9.03 13.74 -8.41
N THR A 62 -10.24 13.17 -8.32
CA THR A 62 -10.64 12.41 -7.12
C THR A 62 -10.19 10.95 -7.14
N ASN A 63 -9.90 10.37 -8.30
CA ASN A 63 -9.48 8.97 -8.46
C ASN A 63 -10.44 7.98 -7.76
N ARG A 64 -11.73 8.23 -7.83
CA ARG A 64 -12.78 7.46 -7.10
C ARG A 64 -13.59 6.53 -7.99
N ASP A 65 -13.22 6.40 -9.25
CA ASP A 65 -13.79 5.46 -10.21
C ASP A 65 -13.03 4.13 -10.16
N PHE A 66 -13.76 3.05 -10.06
CA PHE A 66 -13.22 1.69 -9.92
C PHE A 66 -13.74 0.78 -11.02
N PHE A 67 -12.90 -0.14 -11.47
CA PHE A 67 -13.27 -1.18 -12.43
C PHE A 67 -13.50 -2.54 -11.76
N GLY A 68 -13.09 -2.67 -10.49
CA GLY A 68 -13.32 -3.87 -9.69
C GLY A 68 -12.40 -5.04 -10.04
N GLY A 69 -11.20 -4.76 -10.57
CA GLY A 69 -10.14 -5.75 -10.60
C GLY A 69 -9.78 -6.20 -9.19
N SER A 70 -9.38 -7.46 -9.01
CA SER A 70 -9.24 -8.08 -7.69
C SER A 70 -8.03 -9.01 -7.58
N LEU A 71 -7.66 -9.37 -6.34
CA LEU A 71 -6.61 -10.37 -6.07
C LEU A 71 -6.97 -11.72 -6.68
N ALA A 72 -8.24 -12.13 -6.61
CA ALA A 72 -8.72 -13.33 -7.29
C ALA A 72 -8.54 -13.23 -8.81
N GLY A 73 -8.75 -12.04 -9.39
CA GLY A 73 -8.51 -11.80 -10.82
C GLY A 73 -7.04 -11.93 -11.19
N ILE A 74 -6.13 -11.47 -10.33
CA ILE A 74 -4.69 -11.67 -10.54
C ILE A 74 -4.36 -13.17 -10.47
N THR A 75 -4.93 -13.88 -9.49
CA THR A 75 -4.74 -15.34 -9.33
C THR A 75 -5.17 -16.11 -10.58
N GLU A 76 -6.33 -15.78 -11.18
CA GLU A 76 -6.77 -16.38 -12.45
C GLU A 76 -5.78 -16.17 -13.62
N LYS A 77 -4.97 -15.11 -13.56
CA LYS A 77 -4.05 -14.72 -14.62
C LYS A 77 -2.61 -15.20 -14.41
N LEU A 78 -2.30 -15.94 -13.35
CA LEU A 78 -0.93 -16.38 -13.06
C LEU A 78 -0.33 -17.23 -14.16
N ASP A 79 -1.09 -18.13 -14.78
CA ASP A 79 -0.58 -18.94 -15.90
C ASP A 79 -0.29 -18.10 -17.15
N TYR A 80 -1.10 -17.07 -17.41
CA TYR A 80 -0.82 -16.08 -18.46
C TYR A 80 0.48 -15.32 -18.15
N LEU A 81 0.65 -14.81 -16.94
CA LEU A 81 1.86 -14.10 -16.51
C LEU A 81 3.09 -14.99 -16.60
N ARG A 82 2.98 -16.26 -16.19
CA ARG A 82 4.04 -17.26 -16.36
C ARG A 82 4.41 -17.46 -17.83
N SER A 83 3.43 -17.47 -18.74
CA SER A 83 3.69 -17.60 -20.18
C SER A 83 4.49 -16.43 -20.76
N LEU A 84 4.46 -15.27 -20.08
CA LEU A 84 5.28 -14.08 -20.40
C LEU A 84 6.65 -14.11 -19.71
N SER A 85 7.02 -15.22 -19.08
CA SER A 85 8.26 -15.34 -18.29
C SER A 85 8.33 -14.41 -17.06
N VAL A 86 7.18 -13.98 -16.52
CA VAL A 86 7.13 -13.20 -15.30
C VAL A 86 7.56 -14.08 -14.13
N THR A 87 8.50 -13.59 -13.34
CA THR A 87 9.02 -14.24 -12.13
C THR A 87 8.70 -13.48 -10.86
N THR A 88 8.36 -12.21 -10.98
CA THR A 88 8.02 -11.35 -9.83
C THR A 88 6.81 -10.50 -10.16
N LEU A 89 5.83 -10.51 -9.27
CA LEU A 89 4.69 -9.60 -9.29
C LEU A 89 4.95 -8.46 -8.32
N TYR A 90 4.92 -7.23 -8.80
CA TYR A 90 4.87 -6.05 -7.97
C TYR A 90 3.44 -5.51 -8.01
N LEU A 91 2.78 -5.50 -6.87
CA LEU A 91 1.42 -4.98 -6.74
C LEU A 91 1.45 -3.51 -6.29
N ASN A 92 0.84 -2.60 -7.05
CA ASN A 92 0.47 -1.29 -6.53
C ASN A 92 -0.34 -1.47 -5.24
N PRO A 93 -0.50 -0.41 -4.40
CA PRO A 93 -1.09 -0.55 -3.07
C PRO A 93 -2.38 -1.37 -3.05
N ILE A 94 -2.45 -2.32 -2.12
CA ILE A 94 -3.58 -3.26 -1.97
C ILE A 94 -4.39 -3.03 -0.69
N PHE A 95 -3.92 -2.14 0.17
CA PHE A 95 -4.57 -1.86 1.44
C PHE A 95 -5.79 -0.97 1.28
N GLU A 96 -6.68 -1.02 2.26
CA GLU A 96 -7.88 -0.17 2.28
C GLU A 96 -7.49 1.31 2.09
N ALA A 97 -8.18 1.99 1.16
CA ALA A 97 -7.95 3.38 0.82
C ALA A 97 -9.21 3.98 0.17
N ALA A 98 -9.29 5.27 -0.06
CA ALA A 98 -10.45 5.89 -0.73
C ALA A 98 -10.27 5.97 -2.24
N SER A 99 -9.05 6.12 -2.74
CA SER A 99 -8.75 6.25 -4.15
C SER A 99 -8.57 4.89 -4.84
N ASN A 100 -8.70 4.88 -6.17
CA ASN A 100 -8.47 3.69 -6.98
C ASN A 100 -7.00 3.25 -7.02
N HIS A 101 -6.05 4.19 -6.84
CA HIS A 101 -4.61 3.90 -6.79
C HIS A 101 -4.14 3.44 -5.39
N ARG A 102 -4.88 3.75 -4.33
CA ARG A 102 -4.65 3.33 -2.94
C ARG A 102 -3.36 3.83 -2.29
N TYR A 103 -2.71 4.84 -2.86
CA TYR A 103 -1.59 5.50 -2.19
C TYR A 103 -2.04 6.35 -0.99
N ASP A 104 -3.31 6.64 -0.84
CA ASP A 104 -3.94 7.24 0.34
C ASP A 104 -4.39 6.16 1.34
N THR A 105 -3.45 5.34 1.82
CA THR A 105 -3.75 4.21 2.71
C THR A 105 -4.62 4.61 3.90
N ALA A 106 -5.73 3.90 4.06
CA ALA A 106 -6.69 4.13 5.14
C ALA A 106 -6.54 3.12 6.30
N ASP A 107 -6.20 1.85 6.00
CA ASP A 107 -5.86 0.84 6.99
C ASP A 107 -4.80 -0.13 6.46
N TYR A 108 -3.59 -0.08 7.02
CA TYR A 108 -2.48 -0.97 6.65
C TYR A 108 -2.70 -2.44 7.02
N ARG A 109 -3.68 -2.73 7.87
CA ARG A 109 -3.97 -4.10 8.35
C ARG A 109 -5.11 -4.78 7.61
N SER A 110 -5.74 -4.07 6.67
CA SER A 110 -6.87 -4.56 5.87
C SER A 110 -6.56 -4.49 4.38
N ILE A 111 -6.86 -5.56 3.67
CA ILE A 111 -6.96 -5.50 2.20
C ILE A 111 -8.17 -4.64 1.84
N ASP A 112 -8.04 -3.83 0.79
CA ASP A 112 -9.18 -3.06 0.28
C ASP A 112 -10.33 -4.01 -0.10
N PRO A 113 -11.55 -3.80 0.41
CA PRO A 113 -12.69 -4.69 0.15
C PRO A 113 -13.02 -4.91 -1.34
N LEU A 114 -12.68 -3.95 -2.20
CA LEU A 114 -12.82 -4.12 -3.65
C LEU A 114 -11.82 -5.11 -4.25
N LEU A 115 -10.66 -5.26 -3.63
CA LEU A 115 -9.63 -6.19 -4.09
C LEU A 115 -9.84 -7.61 -3.55
N GLY A 116 -10.53 -7.75 -2.41
CA GLY A 116 -10.76 -9.02 -1.74
C GLY A 116 -10.40 -9.00 -0.26
N THR A 117 -9.94 -10.12 0.24
CA THR A 117 -9.66 -10.39 1.66
C THR A 117 -8.19 -10.75 1.87
N GLU A 118 -7.76 -10.84 3.14
CA GLU A 118 -6.45 -11.40 3.50
C GLU A 118 -6.28 -12.83 2.97
N GLU A 119 -7.35 -13.64 2.97
CA GLU A 119 -7.28 -15.02 2.46
C GLU A 119 -7.10 -15.04 0.93
N ASP A 120 -7.69 -14.10 0.20
CA ASP A 120 -7.42 -13.95 -1.24
C ASP A 120 -5.97 -13.58 -1.50
N PHE A 121 -5.37 -12.73 -0.66
CA PHE A 121 -3.95 -12.40 -0.74
C PHE A 121 -3.05 -13.61 -0.45
N ARG A 122 -3.36 -14.37 0.62
CA ARG A 122 -2.65 -15.62 0.95
C ARG A 122 -2.74 -16.62 -0.20
N THR A 123 -3.91 -16.74 -0.80
CA THR A 123 -4.15 -17.60 -1.97
C THR A 123 -3.33 -17.16 -3.17
N LEU A 124 -3.33 -15.86 -3.49
CA LEU A 124 -2.51 -15.32 -4.56
C LEU A 124 -1.01 -15.63 -4.36
N CYS A 125 -0.49 -15.41 -3.15
CA CYS A 125 0.92 -15.69 -2.84
C CYS A 125 1.24 -17.19 -3.00
N ARG A 126 0.42 -18.07 -2.44
CA ARG A 126 0.60 -19.52 -2.56
C ARG A 126 0.61 -19.97 -4.02
N GLU A 127 -0.39 -19.57 -4.79
CA GLU A 127 -0.53 -19.93 -6.20
C GLU A 127 0.61 -19.34 -7.07
N ALA A 128 1.09 -18.15 -6.73
CA ALA A 128 2.26 -17.55 -7.38
C ALA A 128 3.54 -18.37 -7.08
N HIS A 129 3.75 -18.74 -5.81
CA HIS A 129 4.89 -19.55 -5.38
C HIS A 129 4.93 -20.93 -6.07
N GLU A 130 3.77 -21.59 -6.21
CA GLU A 130 3.65 -22.88 -6.91
C GLU A 130 4.06 -22.78 -8.39
N ARG A 131 3.96 -21.58 -8.97
CA ARG A 131 4.38 -21.28 -10.35
C ARG A 131 5.79 -20.69 -10.46
N GLY A 132 6.52 -20.62 -9.34
CA GLY A 132 7.87 -20.05 -9.26
C GLY A 132 7.91 -18.53 -9.30
N MET A 133 6.79 -17.85 -9.08
CA MET A 133 6.70 -16.38 -9.00
C MET A 133 6.78 -15.89 -7.55
N ARG A 134 7.25 -14.65 -7.35
CA ARG A 134 7.32 -13.94 -6.09
C ARG A 134 6.38 -12.74 -6.08
N VAL A 135 5.97 -12.29 -4.90
CA VAL A 135 5.02 -11.18 -4.73
C VAL A 135 5.63 -10.09 -3.87
N ILE A 136 5.76 -8.88 -4.43
CA ILE A 136 6.18 -7.66 -3.74
C ILE A 136 4.94 -6.78 -3.56
N VAL A 137 4.77 -6.24 -2.36
CA VAL A 137 3.68 -5.31 -2.02
C VAL A 137 4.21 -3.89 -1.83
N ASP A 138 3.34 -2.91 -2.03
CA ASP A 138 3.68 -1.49 -1.89
C ASP A 138 3.52 -1.01 -0.45
N GLY A 139 4.53 -0.34 0.07
CA GLY A 139 4.56 0.26 1.40
C GLY A 139 4.59 1.78 1.32
N VAL A 140 3.43 2.41 1.48
CA VAL A 140 3.27 3.85 1.53
C VAL A 140 3.38 4.29 2.99
N PHE A 141 4.59 4.59 3.46
CA PHE A 141 4.84 4.80 4.90
C PHE A 141 5.19 6.25 5.28
N ASN A 142 5.30 7.17 4.32
CA ASN A 142 5.56 8.58 4.59
C ASN A 142 4.30 9.42 4.78
N HIS A 143 3.13 8.90 4.39
CA HIS A 143 1.83 9.56 4.56
C HIS A 143 0.70 8.53 4.68
N THR A 144 -0.48 8.99 5.08
CA THR A 144 -1.72 8.20 5.07
C THR A 144 -2.80 8.96 4.31
N GLY A 145 -3.96 8.33 4.08
CA GLY A 145 -5.13 9.06 3.62
C GLY A 145 -5.68 9.99 4.71
N SER A 146 -6.17 11.18 4.35
CA SER A 146 -6.84 12.09 5.29
C SER A 146 -8.09 11.46 5.92
N ASN A 147 -8.70 10.52 5.24
CA ASN A 147 -9.84 9.73 5.69
C ASN A 147 -9.45 8.35 6.25
N SER A 148 -8.15 8.10 6.48
CA SER A 148 -7.69 6.88 7.13
C SER A 148 -8.22 6.78 8.58
N ARG A 149 -8.26 5.57 9.15
CA ARG A 149 -8.59 5.39 10.56
C ARG A 149 -7.65 6.11 11.51
N TYR A 150 -6.42 6.39 11.07
CA TYR A 150 -5.38 7.07 11.86
C TYR A 150 -5.62 8.58 11.90
N PHE A 151 -5.96 9.20 10.78
CA PHE A 151 -6.23 10.65 10.68
C PHE A 151 -7.73 10.96 10.83
N ASN A 152 -8.60 10.26 10.12
CA ASN A 152 -10.06 10.25 10.19
C ASN A 152 -10.73 11.64 10.10
N ALA A 153 -10.29 12.48 9.16
CA ALA A 153 -10.84 13.82 9.01
C ALA A 153 -12.36 13.83 8.69
N GLU A 154 -12.84 12.82 7.98
CA GLU A 154 -14.22 12.73 7.50
C GLU A 154 -15.12 11.86 8.40
N GLY A 155 -14.56 11.22 9.44
CA GLY A 155 -15.34 10.44 10.40
C GLY A 155 -15.87 9.11 9.86
N TYR A 156 -15.15 8.47 8.93
CA TYR A 156 -15.55 7.16 8.39
C TYR A 156 -15.35 6.00 9.36
N TYR A 157 -14.43 6.15 10.31
CA TYR A 157 -14.13 5.13 11.30
C TYR A 157 -14.73 5.52 12.65
N PRO A 158 -15.22 4.53 13.44
CA PRO A 158 -15.79 4.79 14.75
C PRO A 158 -14.74 5.25 15.78
N GLU A 159 -13.47 4.89 15.59
CA GLU A 159 -12.36 5.32 16.43
C GLU A 159 -11.98 6.76 16.12
N LEU A 160 -11.58 7.50 17.15
CA LEU A 160 -11.14 8.89 16.99
C LEU A 160 -9.75 8.95 16.34
N GLY A 161 -9.68 9.50 15.12
CA GLY A 161 -8.43 9.81 14.45
C GLY A 161 -7.79 11.10 14.94
N ALA A 162 -6.55 11.36 14.48
CA ALA A 162 -5.76 12.52 14.87
C ALA A 162 -6.42 13.87 14.54
N ALA A 163 -7.18 13.95 13.44
CA ALA A 163 -7.91 15.17 13.07
C ALA A 163 -9.14 15.45 13.95
N GLN A 164 -9.65 14.44 14.65
CA GLN A 164 -10.88 14.54 15.44
C GLN A 164 -10.61 14.80 16.92
N SER A 165 -9.48 14.29 17.45
CA SER A 165 -9.15 14.44 18.87
C SER A 165 -7.65 14.48 19.12
N ARG A 166 -7.22 15.37 20.01
CA ARG A 166 -5.84 15.37 20.53
C ARG A 166 -5.56 14.20 21.48
N GLU A 167 -6.60 13.49 21.92
CA GLU A 167 -6.49 12.28 22.74
C GLU A 167 -6.43 11.01 21.89
N SER A 168 -6.52 11.13 20.56
CA SER A 168 -6.33 10.00 19.66
C SER A 168 -4.95 9.38 19.87
N PRO A 169 -4.84 8.04 19.91
CA PRO A 169 -3.54 7.37 19.98
C PRO A 169 -2.63 7.70 18.79
N TYR A 170 -3.22 8.17 17.70
CA TYR A 170 -2.51 8.53 16.47
C TYR A 170 -2.16 10.02 16.38
N PHE A 171 -2.56 10.85 17.38
CA PHE A 171 -2.37 12.31 17.30
C PHE A 171 -0.90 12.68 17.12
N GLY A 172 0.00 11.99 17.81
CA GLY A 172 1.44 12.23 17.72
C GLY A 172 2.10 11.82 16.40
N TRP A 173 1.39 11.09 15.55
CA TRP A 173 1.88 10.70 14.23
C TRP A 173 1.90 11.85 13.24
N TYR A 174 1.17 12.94 13.49
CA TYR A 174 0.97 14.06 12.57
C TYR A 174 1.35 15.38 13.21
N SER A 175 1.79 16.33 12.36
CA SER A 175 2.11 17.70 12.76
C SER A 175 1.02 18.66 12.34
N PHE A 176 0.48 19.45 13.29
CA PHE A 176 -0.61 20.40 13.05
C PHE A 176 -0.19 21.86 13.29
N HIS A 177 -0.68 22.81 12.43
CA HIS A 177 -0.29 24.23 12.42
C HIS A 177 -1.39 25.22 11.99
N PRO A 178 -2.54 25.44 12.65
CA PRO A 178 -3.09 24.89 13.87
C PRO A 178 -3.96 23.65 13.65
N TRP A 179 -4.08 22.86 14.72
CA TRP A 179 -5.02 21.75 14.78
C TRP A 179 -6.48 22.20 14.73
N PRO A 180 -7.40 21.48 14.07
CA PRO A 180 -7.16 20.36 13.14
C PRO A 180 -7.01 20.82 11.68
N SER A 181 -7.10 22.13 11.41
CA SER A 181 -7.32 22.69 10.07
C SER A 181 -6.10 22.75 9.18
N GLN A 182 -4.88 22.80 9.76
CA GLN A 182 -3.63 22.83 9.02
C GLN A 182 -2.68 21.77 9.57
N TYR A 183 -2.08 21.02 8.70
CA TYR A 183 -1.16 19.92 9.01
C TYR A 183 -0.17 19.73 7.87
N ASP A 184 0.95 19.10 8.19
CA ASP A 184 1.92 18.71 7.20
C ASP A 184 1.32 17.64 6.28
N ALA A 185 1.52 17.80 4.98
CA ALA A 185 0.99 16.91 3.97
C ALA A 185 2.07 16.68 2.89
N TRP A 186 2.12 15.48 2.34
CA TRP A 186 3.04 15.13 1.27
C TRP A 186 2.86 16.07 0.08
N TRP A 187 3.91 16.83 -0.22
CA TRP A 187 3.93 17.90 -1.24
C TRP A 187 2.76 18.88 -1.15
N GLY A 188 2.20 19.09 0.02
CA GLY A 188 1.04 19.96 0.24
C GLY A 188 -0.31 19.38 -0.22
N VAL A 189 -0.34 18.12 -0.62
CA VAL A 189 -1.58 17.41 -1.00
C VAL A 189 -2.39 17.09 0.25
N ARG A 190 -3.45 17.86 0.50
CA ARG A 190 -4.24 17.78 1.75
C ARG A 190 -4.90 16.43 2.02
N THR A 191 -5.12 15.62 1.00
CA THR A 191 -5.65 14.26 1.16
C THR A 191 -4.59 13.25 1.61
N LEU A 192 -3.32 13.68 1.71
CA LEU A 192 -2.17 12.85 2.07
C LEU A 192 -1.39 13.46 3.26
N PRO A 193 -1.98 13.46 4.50
CA PRO A 193 -1.27 13.95 5.68
C PRO A 193 0.02 13.16 5.90
N ALA A 194 1.15 13.90 6.00
CA ALA A 194 2.47 13.34 6.26
C ALA A 194 2.54 12.82 7.69
N VAL A 195 3.18 11.68 7.88
CA VAL A 195 3.44 11.13 9.20
C VAL A 195 4.83 11.52 9.70
N ASN A 196 5.05 11.43 10.99
CA ASN A 196 6.35 11.60 11.61
C ASN A 196 7.00 10.21 11.80
N GLU A 197 7.86 9.83 10.89
CA GLU A 197 8.55 8.53 10.86
C GLU A 197 9.57 8.37 12.00
N GLU A 198 9.88 9.44 12.71
CA GLU A 198 10.76 9.36 13.90
C GLU A 198 10.02 8.92 15.18
N ARG A 199 8.69 8.89 15.13
CA ARG A 199 7.85 8.49 16.26
C ARG A 199 8.05 7.01 16.62
N PRO A 200 8.43 6.70 17.87
CA PRO A 200 8.64 5.30 18.28
C PRO A 200 7.40 4.42 18.13
N ASP A 201 6.20 4.96 18.44
CA ASP A 201 4.95 4.24 18.33
C ASP A 201 4.54 3.98 16.87
N TYR A 202 4.87 4.90 15.94
CA TYR A 202 4.69 4.67 14.50
C TYR A 202 5.68 3.62 13.98
N ARG A 203 6.95 3.71 14.36
CA ARG A 203 7.98 2.70 14.02
C ARG A 203 7.61 1.32 14.53
N ASP A 204 7.12 1.24 15.77
CA ASP A 204 6.64 -0.02 16.35
C ASP A 204 5.47 -0.60 15.55
N PHE A 205 4.53 0.24 15.15
CA PHE A 205 3.40 -0.15 14.32
C PHE A 205 3.82 -0.64 12.93
N ILE A 206 4.76 0.05 12.25
CA ILE A 206 5.18 -0.30 10.89
C ILE A 206 6.11 -1.52 10.87
N PHE A 207 7.15 -1.57 11.72
CA PHE A 207 8.15 -2.63 11.64
C PHE A 207 8.66 -3.17 12.99
N GLY A 208 8.60 -2.38 14.09
CA GLY A 208 9.23 -2.75 15.37
C GLY A 208 8.47 -3.85 16.10
N GLY A 209 7.15 -3.75 16.20
CA GLY A 209 6.32 -4.69 16.93
C GLY A 209 6.26 -6.08 16.30
N GLU A 210 5.94 -7.07 17.13
CA GLU A 210 5.79 -8.45 16.65
C GLU A 210 4.66 -8.59 15.61
N ASP A 211 3.54 -7.86 15.79
CA ASP A 211 2.42 -7.79 14.83
C ASP A 211 2.47 -6.50 14.00
N SER A 212 3.68 -6.04 13.66
CA SER A 212 3.88 -4.87 12.81
C SER A 212 3.42 -5.13 11.38
N VAL A 213 3.10 -4.04 10.66
CA VAL A 213 2.61 -4.09 9.28
C VAL A 213 3.55 -4.89 8.37
N VAL A 214 4.86 -4.60 8.44
CA VAL A 214 5.87 -5.27 7.61
C VAL A 214 5.89 -6.77 7.87
N ARG A 215 5.94 -7.20 9.13
CA ARG A 215 5.98 -8.63 9.50
C ARG A 215 4.70 -9.36 9.14
N ARG A 216 3.55 -8.73 9.41
CA ARG A 216 2.23 -9.32 9.14
C ARG A 216 2.10 -9.76 7.69
N TRP A 217 2.38 -8.89 6.74
CA TRP A 217 2.18 -9.22 5.33
C TRP A 217 3.24 -10.18 4.77
N LEU A 218 4.45 -10.20 5.33
CA LEU A 218 5.41 -11.26 5.04
C LEU A 218 4.90 -12.63 5.51
N ARG A 219 4.29 -12.72 6.71
CA ARG A 219 3.61 -13.93 7.21
C ARG A 219 2.42 -14.33 6.36
N CYS A 220 1.75 -13.37 5.73
CA CYS A 220 0.66 -13.63 4.79
C CYS A 220 1.15 -14.16 3.44
N GLY A 221 2.46 -14.10 3.16
CA GLY A 221 3.04 -14.69 1.96
C GLY A 221 3.85 -13.74 1.08
N ALA A 222 3.82 -12.43 1.31
CA ALA A 222 4.65 -11.48 0.55
C ALA A 222 6.13 -11.88 0.58
N ASP A 223 6.83 -11.62 -0.52
CA ASP A 223 8.26 -11.92 -0.68
C ASP A 223 9.12 -10.65 -0.58
N GLY A 224 8.48 -9.50 -0.46
CA GLY A 224 9.18 -8.23 -0.35
C GLY A 224 8.25 -7.03 -0.26
N TRP A 225 8.88 -5.89 -0.04
CA TRP A 225 8.25 -4.58 0.00
C TRP A 225 8.90 -3.63 -1.00
N ARG A 226 8.09 -2.85 -1.69
CA ARG A 226 8.53 -1.64 -2.39
C ARG A 226 8.14 -0.45 -1.52
N LEU A 227 9.08 0.42 -1.20
CA LEU A 227 8.84 1.64 -0.46
C LEU A 227 8.51 2.78 -1.42
N ASP A 228 7.33 3.33 -1.25
CA ASP A 228 6.89 4.56 -1.90
C ASP A 228 7.74 5.73 -1.40
N VAL A 229 8.19 6.60 -2.32
CA VAL A 229 9.05 7.77 -2.06
C VAL A 229 10.18 7.47 -1.05
N ALA A 230 10.95 6.43 -1.27
CA ALA A 230 11.96 5.94 -0.34
C ALA A 230 13.07 6.96 -0.05
N ASP A 231 13.34 7.87 -0.97
CA ASP A 231 14.28 8.98 -0.82
C ASP A 231 13.81 10.07 0.17
N GLU A 232 12.53 10.11 0.50
CA GLU A 232 11.97 10.99 1.54
C GLU A 232 11.91 10.33 2.93
N LEU A 233 12.12 9.00 3.03
CA LEU A 233 12.11 8.28 4.31
C LEU A 233 13.47 8.42 5.03
N PRO A 234 13.49 8.57 6.38
CA PRO A 234 14.72 8.54 7.14
C PRO A 234 15.50 7.24 6.95
N GLY A 235 16.82 7.32 6.79
CA GLY A 235 17.65 6.13 6.54
C GLY A 235 17.53 5.05 7.62
N ASP A 236 17.48 5.45 8.89
CA ASP A 236 17.30 4.53 10.03
C ASP A 236 15.89 3.89 10.08
N PHE A 237 14.88 4.54 9.49
CA PHE A 237 13.56 3.95 9.29
C PHE A 237 13.61 2.82 8.25
N ILE A 238 14.30 3.03 7.13
CA ILE A 238 14.50 2.02 6.09
C ILE A 238 15.33 0.86 6.64
N GLU A 239 16.40 1.13 7.41
CA GLU A 239 17.21 0.11 8.10
C GLU A 239 16.38 -0.71 9.08
N GLY A 240 15.45 -0.07 9.81
CA GLY A 240 14.52 -0.75 10.72
C GLY A 240 13.58 -1.71 9.98
N ILE A 241 13.02 -1.27 8.84
CA ILE A 241 12.22 -2.13 7.96
C ILE A 241 13.06 -3.33 7.47
N ARG A 242 14.29 -3.08 6.98
CA ARG A 242 15.18 -4.14 6.51
C ARG A 242 15.45 -5.18 7.61
N ALA A 243 15.79 -4.72 8.82
CA ALA A 243 16.05 -5.61 9.95
C ALA A 243 14.81 -6.44 10.34
N ALA A 244 13.62 -5.84 10.31
CA ALA A 244 12.37 -6.56 10.56
C ALA A 244 12.09 -7.63 9.51
N MET A 245 12.36 -7.32 8.23
CA MET A 245 12.21 -8.25 7.12
C MET A 245 13.19 -9.42 7.23
N ASP A 246 14.46 -9.15 7.53
CA ASP A 246 15.49 -10.18 7.69
C ASP A 246 15.19 -11.14 8.83
N ALA A 247 14.64 -10.61 9.92
CA ALA A 247 14.24 -11.42 11.08
C ALA A 247 12.99 -12.28 10.80
N GLU A 248 12.03 -11.76 10.01
CA GLU A 248 10.76 -12.45 9.75
C GLU A 248 10.85 -13.42 8.58
N LYS A 249 11.46 -13.00 7.48
CA LYS A 249 11.58 -13.77 6.23
C LYS A 249 12.93 -13.53 5.59
N PRO A 250 13.98 -14.27 5.98
CA PRO A 250 15.30 -14.16 5.36
C PRO A 250 15.22 -14.31 3.83
N GLY A 251 15.84 -13.37 3.09
CA GLY A 251 15.78 -13.34 1.64
C GLY A 251 14.58 -12.60 1.04
N ALA A 252 13.73 -12.01 1.85
CA ALA A 252 12.74 -11.04 1.38
C ALA A 252 13.42 -9.80 0.79
N TYR A 253 12.85 -9.24 -0.27
CA TYR A 253 13.44 -8.11 -0.99
C TYR A 253 12.83 -6.78 -0.58
N LEU A 254 13.69 -5.79 -0.37
CA LEU A 254 13.30 -4.40 -0.14
C LEU A 254 13.71 -3.55 -1.33
N LEU A 255 12.74 -2.99 -2.01
CA LEU A 255 12.90 -2.11 -3.17
C LEU A 255 12.49 -0.70 -2.78
N GLY A 256 13.28 0.32 -3.12
CA GLY A 256 12.94 1.72 -2.93
C GLY A 256 12.58 2.39 -4.24
N GLU A 257 11.55 3.24 -4.23
CA GLU A 257 11.35 4.24 -5.28
C GLU A 257 12.22 5.44 -4.98
N VAL A 258 12.99 5.89 -5.96
CA VAL A 258 13.91 7.03 -5.84
C VAL A 258 13.71 7.93 -7.04
N TRP A 259 13.51 9.23 -6.80
CA TRP A 259 13.24 10.22 -7.84
C TRP A 259 14.47 11.05 -8.20
N GLU A 260 15.49 11.15 -7.33
CA GLU A 260 16.70 11.99 -7.51
C GLU A 260 18.00 11.19 -7.51
#